data_a14618aaf7a5853b319818362f8c79d1
#
_entry.id   a14618aaf7a5853b319818362f8c79d1
#
_cell.length_a   1.000
_cell.length_b   1.000
_cell.length_c   1.000
_cell.angle_alpha   90.00
_cell.angle_beta   90.00
_cell.angle_gamma   90.00
#
_symmetry.space_group_name_H-M   'P 1'
#
loop_
_entity.id
_entity.type
_entity.pdbx_description
1 polymer ?
#
loop_
_entity_poly.entity_id
_entity_poly.type
_entity_poly.pdbx_seq_one_letter_code
_entity_poly.pdbx_strand_id
1 'polypeptide(L)'
;MGENAARIHKWFEEVWNQGREATIDAMCDPNAIGYGQAQHGANINGPEHFKQFWRAFRSAFSNIHIDIHDTVEQGDRAVIRWTMTMVHSGPFVGIAPTGKRVSVDGISIQRFAEGKIVEAWDKWDQLSLLVQLGAVPEPKLV
;
A
#
# COMPACT_ATOMS: atom_id res chain seq x y z
N MET A 1 8.47 19.03 9.15
CA MET A 1 8.40 17.95 8.14
C MET A 1 8.57 18.60 6.77
N GLY A 2 9.43 18.05 5.93
CA GLY A 2 9.67 18.58 4.59
C GLY A 2 8.48 18.33 3.65
N GLU A 3 8.55 18.90 2.44
CA GLU A 3 7.45 18.79 1.47
C GLU A 3 7.18 17.37 1.01
N ASN A 4 8.23 16.58 0.75
CA ASN A 4 8.05 15.20 0.28
C ASN A 4 7.60 14.26 1.41
N ALA A 5 8.05 14.51 2.64
CA ALA A 5 7.52 13.82 3.81
C ALA A 5 6.02 14.10 3.98
N ALA A 6 5.60 15.35 3.81
CA ALA A 6 4.18 15.70 3.85
C ALA A 6 3.38 15.05 2.71
N ARG A 7 3.97 14.94 1.52
CA ARG A 7 3.32 14.29 0.37
C ARG A 7 3.10 12.81 0.59
N ILE A 8 4.10 12.07 1.07
CA ILE A 8 3.93 10.63 1.33
C ILE A 8 2.90 10.39 2.43
N HIS A 9 2.88 11.20 3.48
CA HIS A 9 1.85 11.15 4.52
C HIS A 9 0.45 11.40 3.95
N LYS A 10 0.31 12.42 3.10
CA LYS A 10 -0.97 12.74 2.45
C LYS A 10 -1.49 11.59 1.62
N TRP A 11 -0.60 10.93 0.84
CA TRP A 11 -0.97 9.76 0.05
C TRP A 11 -1.55 8.65 0.92
N PHE A 12 -0.83 8.24 1.96
CA PHE A 12 -1.28 7.14 2.81
C PHE A 12 -2.54 7.49 3.58
N GLU A 13 -2.67 8.73 4.06
CA GLU A 13 -3.87 9.18 4.77
C GLU A 13 -5.08 9.25 3.84
N GLU A 14 -4.96 9.93 2.71
CA GLU A 14 -6.12 10.18 1.84
C GLU A 14 -6.48 8.97 0.99
N VAL A 15 -5.50 8.29 0.39
CA VAL A 15 -5.76 7.15 -0.49
C VAL A 15 -6.15 5.92 0.30
N TRP A 16 -5.41 5.59 1.35
CA TRP A 16 -5.63 4.36 2.09
C TRP A 16 -6.57 4.52 3.29
N ASN A 17 -6.38 5.50 4.15
CA ASN A 17 -7.22 5.67 5.33
C ASN A 17 -8.59 6.25 4.98
N GLN A 18 -8.63 7.26 4.12
CA GLN A 18 -9.89 7.92 3.75
C GLN A 18 -10.56 7.32 2.52
N GLY A 19 -9.83 6.56 1.69
CA GLY A 19 -10.39 5.98 0.48
C GLY A 19 -10.71 7.01 -0.61
N ARG A 20 -9.95 8.09 -0.71
CA ARG A 20 -10.19 9.17 -1.66
C ARG A 20 -9.51 8.88 -3.00
N GLU A 21 -10.29 8.39 -3.95
CA GLU A 21 -9.79 8.08 -5.28
C GLU A 21 -9.23 9.29 -6.02
N ALA A 22 -9.83 10.47 -5.83
CA ALA A 22 -9.40 11.70 -6.49
C ALA A 22 -7.93 12.07 -6.15
N THR A 23 -7.44 11.70 -4.97
CA THR A 23 -6.06 11.97 -4.57
C THR A 23 -5.06 11.18 -5.43
N ILE A 24 -5.45 10.01 -5.93
CA ILE A 24 -4.59 9.20 -6.82
C ILE A 24 -4.24 10.00 -8.07
N ASP A 25 -5.24 10.57 -8.75
CA ASP A 25 -5.00 11.39 -9.93
C ASP A 25 -4.26 12.69 -9.60
N ALA A 26 -4.57 13.30 -8.46
CA ALA A 26 -3.95 14.55 -8.06
C ALA A 26 -2.45 14.41 -7.76
N MET A 27 -2.02 13.25 -7.24
CA MET A 27 -0.66 13.06 -6.76
C MET A 27 0.24 12.23 -7.68
N CYS A 28 -0.33 11.38 -8.54
CA CYS A 28 0.46 10.52 -9.44
C CYS A 28 0.77 11.22 -10.75
N ASP A 29 2.02 11.12 -11.20
CA ASP A 29 2.38 11.39 -12.58
C ASP A 29 1.70 10.32 -13.46
N PRO A 30 1.21 10.67 -14.69
CA PRO A 30 0.59 9.68 -15.57
C PRO A 30 1.50 8.49 -15.93
N ASN A 31 2.81 8.67 -15.87
CA ASN A 31 3.79 7.64 -16.17
C ASN A 31 4.45 7.05 -14.91
N ALA A 32 3.86 7.27 -13.74
CA ALA A 32 4.38 6.75 -12.48
C ALA A 32 4.46 5.22 -12.51
N ILE A 33 5.51 4.67 -11.90
CA ILE A 33 5.68 3.22 -11.76
C ILE A 33 5.78 2.88 -10.28
N GLY A 34 4.96 1.91 -9.85
CA GLY A 34 5.05 1.31 -8.51
C GLY A 34 5.66 -0.07 -8.59
N TYR A 35 6.62 -0.35 -7.71
CA TYR A 35 7.33 -1.62 -7.65
C TYR A 35 6.98 -2.35 -6.36
N GLY A 36 6.71 -3.65 -6.47
CA GLY A 36 6.57 -4.54 -5.30
C GLY A 36 5.20 -4.53 -4.61
N GLN A 37 4.28 -3.66 -5.00
CA GLN A 37 3.01 -3.51 -4.30
C GLN A 37 1.99 -4.60 -4.65
N ALA A 38 1.91 -4.98 -5.93
CA ALA A 38 0.97 -5.97 -6.41
C ALA A 38 1.40 -7.39 -6.05
N GLN A 39 0.54 -8.36 -6.33
CA GLN A 39 0.83 -9.77 -6.08
C GLN A 39 2.14 -10.18 -6.72
N HIS A 40 2.93 -10.97 -5.99
CA HIS A 40 4.23 -11.48 -6.45
C HIS A 40 5.23 -10.35 -6.77
N GLY A 41 5.01 -9.16 -6.23
CA GLY A 41 5.89 -8.02 -6.48
C GLY A 41 5.81 -7.46 -7.90
N ALA A 42 4.70 -7.71 -8.60
CA ALA A 42 4.48 -7.17 -9.94
C ALA A 42 4.43 -5.64 -9.93
N ASN A 43 4.85 -5.04 -11.04
CA ASN A 43 4.82 -3.58 -11.20
C ASN A 43 3.41 -3.08 -11.47
N ILE A 44 3.16 -1.85 -11.02
CA ILE A 44 1.93 -1.10 -11.32
C ILE A 44 2.31 0.10 -12.17
N ASN A 45 1.70 0.24 -13.34
CA ASN A 45 2.04 1.27 -14.31
C ASN A 45 0.94 2.32 -14.42
N GLY A 46 1.19 3.49 -13.86
CA GLY A 46 0.30 4.64 -13.93
C GLY A 46 -0.88 4.60 -12.97
N PRO A 47 -1.58 5.75 -12.84
CA PRO A 47 -2.70 5.88 -11.89
C PRO A 47 -3.88 4.98 -12.19
N GLU A 48 -4.20 4.70 -13.46
CA GLU A 48 -5.33 3.82 -13.79
C GLU A 48 -5.07 2.38 -13.37
N HIS A 49 -3.86 1.86 -13.60
CA HIS A 49 -3.48 0.53 -13.14
C HIS A 49 -3.47 0.45 -11.60
N PHE A 50 -2.98 1.50 -10.94
CA PHE A 50 -3.03 1.58 -9.49
C PHE A 50 -4.47 1.55 -8.97
N LYS A 51 -5.40 2.28 -9.59
CA LYS A 51 -6.81 2.27 -9.19
C LYS A 51 -7.43 0.89 -9.29
N GLN A 52 -7.08 0.09 -10.32
CA GLN A 52 -7.57 -1.28 -10.44
C GLN A 52 -7.12 -2.13 -9.27
N PHE A 53 -5.83 -2.07 -8.92
CA PHE A 53 -5.28 -2.75 -7.76
C PHE A 53 -5.94 -2.26 -6.46
N TRP A 54 -6.03 -0.96 -6.29
CA TRP A 54 -6.59 -0.31 -5.10
C TRP A 54 -8.06 -0.67 -4.88
N ARG A 55 -8.88 -0.65 -5.93
CA ARG A 55 -10.29 -1.04 -5.84
C ARG A 55 -10.44 -2.51 -5.49
N ALA A 56 -9.66 -3.38 -6.11
CA ALA A 56 -9.68 -4.81 -5.80
C ALA A 56 -9.30 -5.08 -4.34
N PHE A 57 -8.25 -4.40 -3.86
CA PHE A 57 -7.82 -4.53 -2.47
C PHE A 57 -8.90 -4.03 -1.50
N ARG A 58 -9.49 -2.88 -1.76
CA ARG A 58 -10.55 -2.32 -0.91
C ARG A 58 -11.84 -3.12 -0.97
N SER A 59 -12.09 -3.87 -2.04
CA SER A 59 -13.23 -4.81 -2.12
C SER A 59 -12.99 -6.05 -1.25
N ALA A 60 -11.74 -6.43 -1.06
CA ALA A 60 -11.36 -7.60 -0.26
C ALA A 60 -11.27 -7.28 1.25
N PHE A 61 -10.93 -6.05 1.59
CA PHE A 61 -10.68 -5.64 2.98
C PHE A 61 -11.45 -4.37 3.33
N SER A 62 -12.05 -4.37 4.52
CA SER A 62 -12.73 -3.22 5.11
C SER A 62 -11.98 -2.71 6.34
N ASN A 63 -12.38 -1.54 6.82
CA ASN A 63 -11.77 -0.90 8.00
C ASN A 63 -10.24 -0.79 7.86
N ILE A 64 -9.77 -0.44 6.65
CA ILE A 64 -8.35 -0.26 6.38
C ILE A 64 -7.85 0.95 7.15
N HIS A 65 -6.80 0.74 7.96
CA HIS A 65 -6.13 1.81 8.67
C HIS A 65 -4.63 1.60 8.65
N ILE A 66 -3.89 2.63 8.24
CA ILE A 66 -2.43 2.62 8.22
C ILE A 66 -1.92 3.60 9.27
N ASP A 67 -1.04 3.09 10.15
CA ASP A 67 -0.27 3.89 11.09
C ASP A 67 1.17 4.02 10.56
N ILE A 68 1.65 5.25 10.45
CA ILE A 68 3.01 5.54 10.05
C ILE A 68 3.88 5.65 11.32
N HIS A 69 4.94 4.85 11.38
CA HIS A 69 5.82 4.81 12.56
C HIS A 69 7.05 5.69 12.40
N ASP A 70 7.66 5.68 11.21
CA ASP A 70 8.85 6.45 10.91
C ASP A 70 8.72 7.11 9.55
N THR A 71 9.34 8.29 9.40
CA THR A 71 9.42 9.01 8.14
C THR A 71 10.83 9.53 7.95
N VAL A 72 11.41 9.28 6.78
CA VAL A 72 12.72 9.78 6.40
C VAL A 72 12.58 10.47 5.04
N GLU A 73 13.13 11.66 4.92
CA GLU A 73 13.14 12.39 3.65
C GLU A 73 14.58 12.73 3.29
N GLN A 74 14.96 12.50 2.04
CA GLN A 74 16.24 12.93 1.51
C GLN A 74 16.11 13.23 0.03
N GLY A 75 16.48 14.44 -0.37
CA GLY A 75 16.39 14.86 -1.77
C GLY A 75 14.96 14.76 -2.29
N ASP A 76 14.78 14.06 -3.38
CA ASP A 76 13.48 13.88 -4.04
C ASP A 76 12.69 12.67 -3.53
N ARG A 77 13.12 12.02 -2.43
CA ARG A 77 12.53 10.80 -1.91
C ARG A 77 12.04 10.95 -0.48
N ALA A 78 10.94 10.26 -0.17
CA ALA A 78 10.47 10.09 1.19
C ALA A 78 10.21 8.60 1.46
N VAL A 79 10.49 8.18 2.67
CA VAL A 79 10.37 6.78 3.12
C VAL A 79 9.51 6.75 4.36
N ILE A 80 8.60 5.80 4.43
CA ILE A 80 7.84 5.52 5.65
C ILE A 80 7.93 4.04 6.01
N ARG A 81 7.86 3.76 7.31
CA ARG A 81 7.62 2.44 7.87
C ARG A 81 6.23 2.46 8.48
N TRP A 82 5.40 1.47 8.15
CA TRP A 82 3.98 1.50 8.50
C TRP A 82 3.43 0.13 8.91
N THR A 83 2.30 0.15 9.61
CA THR A 83 1.48 -1.02 9.89
C THR A 83 0.06 -0.75 9.36
N MET A 84 -0.50 -1.71 8.65
CA MET A 84 -1.88 -1.68 8.17
C MET A 84 -2.70 -2.72 8.94
N THR A 85 -3.85 -2.29 9.46
CA THR A 85 -4.85 -3.18 10.03
C THR A 85 -6.11 -3.11 9.18
N MET A 86 -6.82 -4.24 9.04
CA MET A 86 -8.01 -4.34 8.20
C MET A 86 -8.79 -5.61 8.53
N VAL A 87 -10.00 -5.72 7.98
CA VAL A 87 -10.85 -6.92 8.13
C VAL A 87 -11.02 -7.57 6.77
N HIS A 88 -10.79 -8.88 6.68
CA HIS A 88 -11.00 -9.65 5.44
C HIS A 88 -12.49 -9.90 5.23
N SER A 89 -13.12 -9.06 4.42
CA SER A 89 -14.57 -9.03 4.24
C SER A 89 -15.04 -9.34 2.82
N GLY A 90 -14.12 -9.49 1.87
CA GLY A 90 -14.40 -9.88 0.50
C GLY A 90 -13.39 -10.88 -0.02
N PRO A 91 -13.62 -11.48 -1.22
CA PRO A 91 -12.66 -12.43 -1.79
C PRO A 91 -11.29 -11.79 -2.02
N PHE A 92 -10.23 -12.52 -1.68
CA PHE A 92 -8.85 -12.07 -1.90
C PHE A 92 -8.04 -13.25 -2.45
N VAL A 93 -7.47 -13.10 -3.63
CA VAL A 93 -6.63 -14.09 -4.35
C VAL A 93 -7.24 -15.51 -4.30
N GLY A 94 -8.55 -15.61 -4.54
CA GLY A 94 -9.28 -16.88 -4.50
C GLY A 94 -9.65 -17.36 -3.11
N ILE A 95 -9.36 -16.58 -2.06
CA ILE A 95 -9.71 -16.93 -0.68
C ILE A 95 -11.05 -16.28 -0.35
N ALA A 96 -12.03 -17.09 0.06
CA ALA A 96 -13.33 -16.59 0.50
C ALA A 96 -13.19 -15.71 1.76
N PRO A 97 -14.10 -14.74 1.97
CA PRO A 97 -14.03 -13.87 3.15
C PRO A 97 -14.00 -14.67 4.45
N THR A 98 -12.99 -14.40 5.28
CA THR A 98 -12.82 -15.08 6.57
C THR A 98 -13.42 -14.30 7.73
N GLY A 99 -13.67 -13.00 7.56
CA GLY A 99 -14.07 -12.10 8.63
C GLY A 99 -12.97 -11.78 9.63
N LYS A 100 -11.74 -12.24 9.39
CA LYS A 100 -10.62 -12.04 10.30
C LYS A 100 -10.08 -10.62 10.22
N ARG A 101 -9.72 -10.09 11.39
CA ARG A 101 -8.90 -8.87 11.48
C ARG A 101 -7.45 -9.27 11.30
N VAL A 102 -6.77 -8.59 10.38
CA VAL A 102 -5.37 -8.87 10.04
C VAL A 102 -4.52 -7.62 10.17
N SER A 103 -3.23 -7.83 10.39
CA SER A 103 -2.26 -6.75 10.53
C SER A 103 -1.02 -7.10 9.72
N VAL A 104 -0.56 -6.16 8.89
CA VAL A 104 0.64 -6.35 8.07
C VAL A 104 1.53 -5.11 8.16
N ASP A 105 2.84 -5.34 8.10
CA ASP A 105 3.84 -4.28 8.13
C ASP A 105 4.45 -4.07 6.75
N GLY A 106 4.90 -2.86 6.50
CA GLY A 106 5.57 -2.53 5.26
C GLY A 106 6.49 -1.33 5.36
N ILE A 107 7.26 -1.15 4.31
CA ILE A 107 8.12 0.02 4.10
C ILE A 107 7.85 0.49 2.67
N SER A 108 7.64 1.78 2.51
CA SER A 108 7.36 2.40 1.22
C SER A 108 8.29 3.56 0.97
N ILE A 109 8.75 3.66 -0.28
CA ILE A 109 9.56 4.79 -0.76
C ILE A 109 8.80 5.43 -1.91
N GLN A 110 8.68 6.74 -1.89
CA GLN A 110 8.14 7.50 -3.04
C GLN A 110 9.18 8.50 -3.50
N ARG A 111 9.38 8.57 -4.82
CA ARG A 111 10.20 9.58 -5.46
C ARG A 111 9.28 10.58 -6.18
N PHE A 112 9.60 11.86 -6.01
CA PHE A 112 8.78 12.96 -6.51
C PHE A 112 9.54 13.78 -7.55
N ALA A 113 8.81 14.24 -8.55
CA ALA A 113 9.29 15.22 -9.52
C ALA A 113 8.15 16.22 -9.77
N GLU A 114 8.45 17.51 -9.68
CA GLU A 114 7.47 18.59 -9.84
C GLU A 114 6.22 18.41 -8.97
N GLY A 115 6.42 17.92 -7.74
CA GLY A 115 5.35 17.72 -6.77
C GLY A 115 4.49 16.47 -6.99
N LYS A 116 4.83 15.64 -7.98
CA LYS A 116 4.10 14.41 -8.30
C LYS A 116 4.92 13.17 -7.98
N ILE A 117 4.24 12.07 -7.61
CA ILE A 117 4.87 10.78 -7.46
C ILE A 117 5.22 10.26 -8.86
N VAL A 118 6.50 9.96 -9.09
CA VAL A 118 6.98 9.40 -10.36
C VAL A 118 7.41 7.95 -10.23
N GLU A 119 7.87 7.54 -9.05
CA GLU A 119 8.18 6.14 -8.73
C GLU A 119 7.81 5.85 -7.27
N ALA A 120 7.43 4.61 -7.02
CA ALA A 120 7.18 4.13 -5.66
C ALA A 120 7.70 2.70 -5.52
N TRP A 121 8.26 2.40 -4.36
CA TRP A 121 8.71 1.05 -4.01
C TRP A 121 8.00 0.66 -2.73
N ASP A 122 7.31 -0.50 -2.76
CA ASP A 122 6.58 -1.00 -1.62
C ASP A 122 7.06 -2.42 -1.30
N LYS A 123 7.54 -2.61 -0.08
CA LYS A 123 7.82 -3.93 0.46
C LYS A 123 6.93 -4.14 1.66
N TRP A 124 6.04 -5.12 1.55
CA TRP A 124 5.09 -5.43 2.62
C TRP A 124 4.96 -6.93 2.80
N ASP A 125 4.55 -7.34 3.97
CA ASP A 125 4.59 -8.74 4.39
C ASP A 125 3.40 -9.54 3.83
N GLN A 126 3.45 -9.87 2.54
CA GLN A 126 2.40 -10.62 1.87
C GLN A 126 2.28 -12.05 2.42
N LEU A 127 3.41 -12.66 2.78
CA LEU A 127 3.38 -14.00 3.36
C LEU A 127 2.63 -14.01 4.69
N SER A 128 2.89 -13.05 5.57
CA SER A 128 2.17 -12.92 6.84
C SER A 128 0.66 -12.79 6.62
N LEU A 129 0.24 -12.00 5.62
CA LEU A 129 -1.17 -11.86 5.29
C LEU A 129 -1.78 -13.21 4.93
N LEU A 130 -1.13 -13.98 4.05
CA LEU A 130 -1.64 -15.29 3.63
C LEU A 130 -1.69 -16.29 4.79
N VAL A 131 -0.70 -16.27 5.68
CA VAL A 131 -0.70 -17.10 6.89
C VAL A 131 -1.87 -16.74 7.81
N GLN A 132 -2.09 -15.43 8.05
CA GLN A 132 -3.18 -14.95 8.90
C GLN A 132 -4.55 -15.33 8.33
N LEU A 133 -4.69 -15.35 7.01
CA LEU A 133 -5.93 -15.76 6.34
C LEU A 133 -6.10 -17.30 6.29
N GLY A 134 -5.11 -18.06 6.72
CA GLY A 134 -5.15 -19.51 6.70
C GLY A 134 -4.90 -20.14 5.33
N ALA A 135 -4.44 -19.35 4.35
CA ALA A 135 -4.17 -19.83 2.99
C ALA A 135 -2.83 -20.56 2.89
N VAL A 136 -1.91 -20.26 3.77
CA VAL A 136 -0.56 -20.83 3.82
C VAL A 136 -0.27 -21.23 5.26
N PRO A 137 0.29 -22.46 5.50
CA PRO A 137 0.70 -22.84 6.85
C PRO A 137 1.86 -21.95 7.32
N GLU A 138 1.93 -21.72 8.63
CA GLU A 138 3.01 -20.92 9.22
C GLU A 138 4.35 -21.63 9.00
N PRO A 139 5.34 -20.96 8.34
CA PRO A 139 6.65 -21.56 8.13
C PRO A 139 7.41 -21.72 9.45
N LYS A 140 8.09 -22.86 9.61
CA LYS A 140 9.02 -23.07 10.72
C LYS A 140 10.43 -22.77 10.24
N LEU A 141 10.96 -21.63 10.63
CA LEU A 141 12.29 -21.21 10.21
C LEU A 141 13.39 -21.70 11.15
N VAL A 142 13.03 -22.01 12.37
CA VAL A 142 13.94 -22.54 13.41
C VAL A 142 13.21 -23.55 14.30
#